data_9e21b054dd8283634c6559188bb962a0
#
_entry.id   9e21b054dd8283634c6559188bb962a0
#
_cell.length_a   1.000
_cell.length_b   1.000
_cell.length_c   1.000
_cell.angle_alpha   90.00
_cell.angle_beta   90.00
_cell.angle_gamma   90.00
#
_symmetry.space_group_name_H-M   'P 1'
#
loop_
_entity.id
_entity.type
_entity.pdbx_description
1 polymer ?
#
loop_
_entity_poly.entity_id
_entity_poly.type
_entity_poly.pdbx_seq_one_letter_code
_entity_poly.pdbx_strand_id
1 'polypeptide(L)'
;LTFDWPNDPKVRNDADAWMFGQWLLVSPVVEQGQTSKHIYLPTGKWIDWSSGKTYAGGQTIDVPADAKTWRDIPLFIRDGAIIPMQPVMDYVGQHPVTQLEVDVFPAAQRSTFDYYDDDGTTYDYEHGMYFSQSLAVQRRGHIVQFDIGAARGSFKPALKCYLLRIHGGTAGKVVGGDDGAFGVQRAPRRRPRVGELEHERSVLEPHRVVEP
;
A
#
# COMPACT_ATOMS: atom_id res chain seq x y z
N LEU A 1 -6.37 -16.75 0.28
CA LEU A 1 -5.50 -17.05 1.42
C LEU A 1 -4.74 -18.36 1.24
N THR A 2 -5.35 -19.39 0.68
CA THR A 2 -4.76 -20.73 0.53
C THR A 2 -3.46 -20.74 -0.28
N PHE A 3 -3.31 -19.89 -1.29
CA PHE A 3 -2.08 -19.78 -2.08
C PHE A 3 -0.90 -19.22 -1.27
N ASP A 4 -1.15 -18.28 -0.37
CA ASP A 4 -0.10 -17.67 0.45
C ASP A 4 0.22 -18.48 1.71
N TRP A 5 -0.77 -19.23 2.23
CA TRP A 5 -0.64 -20.09 3.43
C TRP A 5 -1.16 -21.50 3.19
N PRO A 6 -0.55 -22.28 2.27
CA PRO A 6 -1.07 -23.61 1.87
C PRO A 6 -1.08 -24.63 3.00
N ASN A 7 -0.26 -24.44 4.03
CA ASN A 7 -0.14 -25.34 5.17
C ASN A 7 -0.99 -24.91 6.38
N ASP A 8 -1.72 -23.80 6.28
CA ASP A 8 -2.60 -23.34 7.36
C ASP A 8 -4.01 -23.91 7.14
N PRO A 9 -4.46 -24.86 7.99
CA PRO A 9 -5.77 -25.50 7.82
C PRO A 9 -6.94 -24.53 7.99
N LYS A 10 -6.75 -23.40 8.68
CA LYS A 10 -7.80 -22.40 8.94
C LYS A 10 -8.15 -21.58 7.71
N VAL A 11 -7.22 -21.43 6.77
CA VAL A 11 -7.49 -20.68 5.53
C VAL A 11 -8.07 -21.55 4.41
N ARG A 12 -8.02 -22.89 4.57
CA ARG A 12 -8.39 -23.83 3.49
C ARG A 12 -9.83 -23.66 3.02
N ASN A 13 -10.74 -23.39 3.95
CA ASN A 13 -12.17 -23.26 3.69
C ASN A 13 -12.68 -21.82 3.97
N ASP A 14 -11.78 -20.87 4.13
CA ASP A 14 -12.14 -19.46 4.31
C ASP A 14 -12.56 -18.87 2.95
N ALA A 15 -13.86 -18.72 2.75
CA ALA A 15 -14.45 -18.12 1.55
C ALA A 15 -14.73 -16.62 1.71
N ASP A 16 -14.62 -16.09 2.92
CA ASP A 16 -15.05 -14.74 3.29
C ASP A 16 -13.91 -13.72 3.32
N ALA A 17 -12.67 -14.18 3.12
CA ALA A 17 -11.50 -13.33 3.09
C ALA A 17 -10.54 -13.75 1.97
N TRP A 18 -9.88 -12.78 1.36
CA TRP A 18 -8.87 -13.02 0.33
C TRP A 18 -7.76 -11.98 0.35
N MET A 19 -6.64 -12.29 -0.28
CA MET A 19 -5.60 -11.30 -0.53
C MET A 19 -5.91 -10.51 -1.80
N PHE A 20 -5.87 -9.19 -1.69
CA PHE A 20 -5.81 -8.28 -2.83
C PHE A 20 -4.35 -7.89 -3.05
N GLY A 21 -3.73 -8.51 -4.05
CA GLY A 21 -2.27 -8.49 -4.21
C GLY A 21 -1.57 -9.17 -3.04
N GLN A 22 -0.31 -8.81 -2.80
CA GLN A 22 0.50 -9.41 -1.74
C GLN A 22 0.30 -8.78 -0.36
N TRP A 23 -0.38 -7.63 -0.27
CA TRP A 23 -0.31 -6.78 0.92
C TRP A 23 -1.62 -6.56 1.66
N LEU A 24 -2.75 -6.71 0.98
CA LEU A 24 -4.05 -6.38 1.55
C LEU A 24 -4.89 -7.66 1.74
N LEU A 25 -5.29 -7.94 2.97
CA LEU A 25 -6.32 -8.91 3.29
C LEU A 25 -7.65 -8.18 3.34
N VAL A 26 -8.59 -8.63 2.53
CA VAL A 26 -9.95 -8.07 2.39
C VAL A 26 -10.95 -9.05 2.97
N SER A 27 -11.84 -8.59 3.85
CA SER A 27 -12.87 -9.43 4.46
C SER A 27 -14.21 -8.68 4.53
N PRO A 28 -14.98 -8.60 3.44
CA PRO A 28 -16.22 -7.84 3.40
C PRO A 28 -17.30 -8.48 4.27
N VAL A 29 -18.24 -7.66 4.72
CA VAL A 29 -19.46 -8.10 5.38
C VAL A 29 -20.45 -8.53 4.29
N VAL A 30 -20.85 -9.80 4.29
CA VAL A 30 -21.65 -10.39 3.23
C VAL A 30 -23.04 -10.85 3.69
N GLU A 31 -23.28 -10.88 5.00
CA GLU A 31 -24.54 -11.31 5.57
C GLU A 31 -25.39 -10.11 6.02
N GLN A 32 -26.66 -10.13 5.65
CA GLN A 32 -27.61 -9.09 6.05
C GLN A 32 -27.83 -9.12 7.57
N GLY A 33 -27.74 -7.94 8.22
CA GLY A 33 -27.97 -7.79 9.66
C GLY A 33 -26.80 -8.23 10.53
N GLN A 34 -25.67 -8.57 9.95
CA GLN A 34 -24.46 -8.91 10.68
C GLN A 34 -23.96 -7.69 11.48
N THR A 35 -23.70 -7.87 12.77
CA THR A 35 -23.23 -6.80 13.68
C THR A 35 -21.77 -6.95 14.09
N SER A 36 -21.20 -8.13 13.84
CA SER A 36 -19.79 -8.45 14.07
C SER A 36 -19.30 -9.43 13.02
N LYS A 37 -18.07 -9.27 12.55
CA LYS A 37 -17.42 -10.22 11.65
C LYS A 37 -16.20 -10.84 12.31
N HIS A 38 -16.16 -12.18 12.28
CA HIS A 38 -15.00 -12.96 12.70
C HIS A 38 -14.03 -13.07 11.52
N ILE A 39 -12.81 -12.59 11.69
CA ILE A 39 -11.79 -12.57 10.64
C ILE A 39 -10.57 -13.32 11.11
N TYR A 40 -10.20 -14.37 10.39
CA TYR A 40 -8.94 -15.04 10.62
C TYR A 40 -7.80 -14.28 9.96
N LEU A 41 -6.82 -13.89 10.76
CA LEU A 41 -5.58 -13.30 10.28
C LEU A 41 -4.50 -14.39 10.24
N PRO A 42 -4.03 -14.81 9.06
CA PRO A 42 -2.97 -15.82 8.94
C PRO A 42 -1.67 -15.39 9.61
N THR A 43 -0.74 -16.34 9.77
CA THR A 43 0.58 -16.07 10.38
C THR A 43 1.26 -14.85 9.78
N GLY A 44 1.76 -13.96 10.63
CA GLY A 44 2.39 -12.69 10.28
C GLY A 44 1.99 -11.58 11.23
N LYS A 45 2.19 -10.35 10.82
CA LYS A 45 1.74 -9.16 11.54
C LYS A 45 0.85 -8.35 10.62
N TRP A 46 -0.26 -7.88 11.12
CA TRP A 46 -1.30 -7.20 10.38
C TRP A 46 -1.61 -5.84 10.98
N ILE A 47 -1.96 -4.91 10.14
CA ILE A 47 -2.30 -3.54 10.52
C ILE A 47 -3.69 -3.25 9.94
N ASP A 48 -4.64 -2.93 10.80
CA ASP A 48 -5.97 -2.49 10.37
C ASP A 48 -5.86 -1.19 9.58
N TRP A 49 -6.38 -1.20 8.37
CA TRP A 49 -6.28 -0.07 7.44
C TRP A 49 -6.93 1.20 7.97
N SER A 50 -8.06 1.08 8.65
CA SER A 50 -8.86 2.22 9.09
C SER A 50 -8.35 2.83 10.40
N SER A 51 -7.95 1.99 11.35
CA SER A 51 -7.56 2.42 12.70
C SER A 51 -6.05 2.50 12.90
N GLY A 52 -5.26 1.81 12.05
CA GLY A 52 -3.81 1.64 12.25
C GLY A 52 -3.46 0.68 13.40
N LYS A 53 -4.45 0.01 14.00
CA LYS A 53 -4.23 -0.96 15.08
C LYS A 53 -3.49 -2.18 14.53
N THR A 54 -2.52 -2.66 15.30
CA THR A 54 -1.70 -3.81 14.94
C THR A 54 -2.20 -5.08 15.60
N TYR A 55 -2.16 -6.19 14.86
CA TYR A 55 -2.52 -7.52 15.31
C TYR A 55 -1.40 -8.51 14.99
N ALA A 56 -1.17 -9.45 15.90
CA ALA A 56 -0.42 -10.66 15.57
C ALA A 56 -1.31 -11.57 14.71
N GLY A 57 -0.73 -12.27 13.75
CA GLY A 57 -1.43 -13.29 12.98
C GLY A 57 -1.54 -14.62 13.72
N GLY A 58 -2.12 -15.63 13.06
CA GLY A 58 -2.42 -16.94 13.60
C GLY A 58 -3.67 -16.95 14.49
N GLN A 59 -4.49 -15.90 14.49
CA GLN A 59 -5.66 -15.75 15.35
C GLN A 59 -6.88 -15.24 14.59
N THR A 60 -8.06 -15.50 15.14
CA THR A 60 -9.31 -14.87 14.71
C THR A 60 -9.56 -13.63 15.58
N ILE A 61 -9.98 -12.55 14.93
CA ILE A 61 -10.38 -11.31 15.59
C ILE A 61 -11.83 -10.98 15.27
N ASP A 62 -12.45 -10.21 16.16
CA ASP A 62 -13.80 -9.69 15.96
C ASP A 62 -13.72 -8.21 15.60
N VAL A 63 -14.39 -7.84 14.50
CA VAL A 63 -14.53 -6.45 14.10
C VAL A 63 -16.02 -6.08 14.06
N PRO A 64 -16.40 -4.86 14.50
CA PRO A 64 -17.76 -4.38 14.36
C PRO A 64 -18.19 -4.35 12.89
N ALA A 65 -19.39 -4.84 12.60
CA ALA A 65 -19.97 -4.92 11.27
C ALA A 65 -21.39 -4.32 11.21
N ASP A 66 -21.79 -3.55 12.22
CA ASP A 66 -23.08 -2.87 12.26
C ASP A 66 -23.16 -1.82 11.14
N ALA A 67 -24.15 -1.94 10.24
CA ALA A 67 -24.37 -1.03 9.12
C ALA A 67 -24.54 0.44 9.54
N LYS A 68 -24.91 0.73 10.80
CA LYS A 68 -25.04 2.09 11.32
C LYS A 68 -23.70 2.70 11.73
N THR A 69 -22.74 1.88 12.15
CA THR A 69 -21.45 2.30 12.68
C THR A 69 -20.30 1.92 11.76
N TRP A 70 -20.52 0.93 10.92
CA TRP A 70 -19.54 0.39 10.00
C TRP A 70 -19.47 1.24 8.73
N ARG A 71 -18.28 1.66 8.36
CA ARG A 71 -18.07 2.63 7.28
C ARG A 71 -17.16 2.14 6.19
N ASP A 72 -16.35 1.14 6.49
CA ASP A 72 -15.31 0.68 5.59
C ASP A 72 -15.27 -0.84 5.53
N ILE A 73 -14.97 -1.40 4.37
CA ILE A 73 -14.67 -2.84 4.26
C ILE A 73 -13.50 -3.16 5.17
N PRO A 74 -13.59 -4.19 6.05
CA PRO A 74 -12.45 -4.62 6.85
C PRO A 74 -11.26 -4.97 5.96
N LEU A 75 -10.22 -4.16 6.08
CA LEU A 75 -8.97 -4.29 5.34
C LEU A 75 -7.81 -4.37 6.32
N PHE A 76 -6.91 -5.33 6.10
CA PHE A 76 -5.71 -5.48 6.91
C PHE A 76 -4.48 -5.46 6.01
N ILE A 77 -3.50 -4.67 6.40
CA ILE A 77 -2.23 -4.52 5.71
C ILE A 77 -1.24 -5.50 6.33
N ARG A 78 -0.59 -6.28 5.50
CA ARG A 78 0.53 -7.13 5.93
C ARG A 78 1.75 -6.26 6.25
N ASP A 79 2.44 -6.56 7.35
CA ASP A 79 3.68 -5.88 7.73
C ASP A 79 4.73 -6.01 6.60
N GLY A 80 5.44 -4.94 6.31
CA GLY A 80 6.35 -4.85 5.18
C GLY A 80 5.71 -4.35 3.87
N ALA A 81 4.44 -3.96 3.90
CA ALA A 81 3.72 -3.56 2.69
C ALA A 81 4.32 -2.34 1.98
N ILE A 82 4.31 -2.42 0.64
CA ILE A 82 4.58 -1.34 -0.30
C ILE A 82 3.35 -1.25 -1.21
N ILE A 83 2.54 -0.21 -1.05
CA ILE A 83 1.24 -0.09 -1.72
C ILE A 83 1.24 1.16 -2.59
N PRO A 84 1.48 1.03 -3.91
CA PRO A 84 1.33 2.15 -4.82
C PRO A 84 -0.15 2.55 -4.97
N MET A 85 -0.40 3.85 -4.98
CA MET A 85 -1.72 4.45 -5.08
C MET A 85 -1.73 5.47 -6.20
N GLN A 86 -2.69 5.36 -7.10
CA GLN A 86 -2.96 6.36 -8.13
C GLN A 86 -3.92 7.44 -7.59
N PRO A 87 -3.93 8.63 -8.18
CA PRO A 87 -4.98 9.61 -7.92
C PRO A 87 -6.36 9.04 -8.20
N VAL A 88 -7.37 9.50 -7.46
CA VAL A 88 -8.76 9.10 -7.72
C VAL A 88 -9.18 9.59 -9.10
N MET A 89 -9.73 8.69 -9.91
CA MET A 89 -10.23 8.97 -11.24
C MET A 89 -11.44 8.08 -11.54
N ASP A 90 -12.32 8.48 -12.47
CA ASP A 90 -13.54 7.75 -12.78
C ASP A 90 -13.25 6.45 -13.55
N TYR A 91 -12.17 6.43 -14.34
CA TYR A 91 -11.67 5.26 -15.06
C TYR A 91 -10.16 5.32 -15.23
N VAL A 92 -9.52 4.15 -15.35
CA VAL A 92 -8.07 4.03 -15.54
C VAL A 92 -7.64 4.76 -16.82
N GLY A 93 -6.62 5.62 -16.70
CA GLY A 93 -6.11 6.39 -17.84
C GLY A 93 -6.86 7.70 -18.14
N GLN A 94 -7.83 8.11 -17.29
CA GLN A 94 -8.51 9.41 -17.44
C GLN A 94 -7.52 10.58 -17.43
N HIS A 95 -6.50 10.48 -16.60
CA HIS A 95 -5.40 11.45 -16.54
C HIS A 95 -4.06 10.75 -16.46
N PRO A 96 -3.00 11.34 -17.03
CA PRO A 96 -1.65 10.80 -16.86
C PRO A 96 -1.23 10.79 -15.38
N VAL A 97 -0.72 9.66 -14.90
CA VAL A 97 -0.17 9.54 -13.54
C VAL A 97 1.28 10.01 -13.56
N THR A 98 1.50 11.26 -13.19
CA THR A 98 2.85 11.86 -13.13
C THR A 98 3.52 11.69 -11.78
N GLN A 99 2.76 11.46 -10.73
CA GLN A 99 3.20 11.19 -9.38
C GLN A 99 2.44 9.99 -8.83
N LEU A 100 3.17 9.01 -8.32
CA LEU A 100 2.62 7.84 -7.67
C LEU A 100 2.82 7.95 -6.15
N GLU A 101 1.73 7.96 -5.39
CA GLU A 101 1.83 7.84 -3.93
C GLU A 101 2.14 6.40 -3.57
N VAL A 102 3.07 6.19 -2.64
CA VAL A 102 3.44 4.86 -2.17
C VAL A 102 3.30 4.81 -0.66
N ASP A 103 2.30 4.10 -0.18
CA ASP A 103 2.16 3.82 1.25
C ASP A 103 3.12 2.70 1.65
N VAL A 104 3.98 2.99 2.61
CA VAL A 104 5.06 2.10 3.04
C VAL A 104 4.88 1.74 4.51
N PHE A 105 4.82 0.45 4.81
CA PHE A 105 4.68 -0.11 6.16
C PHE A 105 5.94 -0.92 6.52
N PRO A 106 7.03 -0.27 6.95
CA PRO A 106 8.33 -0.90 7.05
C PRO A 106 8.39 -1.98 8.13
N ALA A 107 8.86 -3.18 7.76
CA ALA A 107 9.14 -4.29 8.66
C ALA A 107 10.65 -4.51 8.86
N ALA A 108 11.04 -5.31 9.86
CA ALA A 108 12.43 -5.70 10.05
C ALA A 108 12.96 -6.56 8.89
N GLN A 109 12.10 -7.43 8.36
CA GLN A 109 12.41 -8.17 7.15
C GLN A 109 12.28 -7.25 5.93
N ARG A 110 13.24 -7.36 4.99
CA ARG A 110 13.19 -6.65 3.72
C ARG A 110 12.04 -7.20 2.88
N SER A 111 11.24 -6.30 2.33
CA SER A 111 10.18 -6.60 1.38
C SER A 111 10.39 -5.87 0.07
N THR A 112 9.81 -6.39 -1.01
CA THR A 112 9.93 -5.86 -2.35
C THR A 112 8.57 -5.81 -3.04
N PHE A 113 8.42 -4.86 -3.96
CA PHE A 113 7.29 -4.75 -4.86
C PHE A 113 7.81 -4.34 -6.24
N ASP A 114 7.44 -5.05 -7.28
CA ASP A 114 7.76 -4.66 -8.64
C ASP A 114 6.60 -3.84 -9.22
N TYR A 115 6.82 -2.54 -9.37
CA TYR A 115 5.90 -1.67 -10.09
C TYR A 115 6.03 -1.95 -11.59
N TYR A 116 4.88 -2.11 -12.24
CA TYR A 116 4.80 -2.42 -13.66
C TYR A 116 3.81 -1.46 -14.34
N ASP A 117 4.13 -1.06 -15.57
CA ASP A 117 3.28 -0.23 -16.42
C ASP A 117 3.53 -0.55 -17.89
N ASP A 118 2.52 -0.42 -18.74
CA ASP A 118 2.59 -0.57 -20.19
C ASP A 118 1.51 0.31 -20.85
N ASP A 119 1.22 0.12 -22.12
CA ASP A 119 0.18 0.88 -22.82
C ASP A 119 -1.25 0.41 -22.52
N GLY A 120 -1.41 -0.73 -21.83
CA GLY A 120 -2.69 -1.30 -21.42
C GLY A 120 -3.58 -1.81 -22.57
N THR A 121 -3.11 -1.79 -23.82
CA THR A 121 -3.95 -2.05 -25.00
C THR A 121 -3.35 -3.01 -26.00
N THR A 122 -2.02 -3.13 -26.07
CA THR A 122 -1.33 -4.02 -27.02
C THR A 122 -0.59 -5.15 -26.31
N TYR A 123 -0.07 -6.09 -27.08
CA TYR A 123 0.83 -7.15 -26.60
C TYR A 123 2.31 -6.79 -26.77
N ASP A 124 2.63 -5.53 -27.02
CA ASP A 124 4.01 -5.07 -27.26
C ASP A 124 4.90 -5.25 -26.03
N TYR A 125 4.30 -5.41 -24.85
CA TYR A 125 5.03 -5.78 -23.63
C TYR A 125 5.79 -7.10 -23.76
N GLU A 126 5.33 -8.05 -24.56
CA GLU A 126 6.05 -9.32 -24.86
C GLU A 126 7.36 -9.06 -25.63
N HIS A 127 7.48 -7.91 -26.29
CA HIS A 127 8.64 -7.45 -27.04
C HIS A 127 9.46 -6.39 -26.29
N GLY A 128 9.23 -6.25 -24.98
CA GLY A 128 10.00 -5.33 -24.14
C GLY A 128 9.41 -3.91 -24.00
N MET A 129 8.24 -3.63 -24.61
CA MET A 129 7.52 -2.36 -24.48
C MET A 129 6.74 -2.30 -23.17
N TYR A 130 7.44 -2.44 -22.06
CA TYR A 130 6.91 -2.29 -20.71
C TYR A 130 7.85 -1.41 -19.89
N PHE A 131 7.38 -0.93 -18.75
CA PHE A 131 8.15 -0.33 -17.68
C PHE A 131 8.04 -1.21 -16.44
N SER A 132 9.16 -1.52 -15.81
CA SER A 132 9.17 -2.17 -14.51
C SER A 132 10.25 -1.59 -13.63
N GLN A 133 9.92 -1.38 -12.35
CA GLN A 133 10.85 -0.83 -11.38
C GLN A 133 10.62 -1.48 -10.01
N SER A 134 11.66 -2.06 -9.44
CA SER A 134 11.59 -2.68 -8.12
C SER A 134 11.68 -1.64 -7.03
N LEU A 135 10.74 -1.66 -6.12
CA LEU A 135 10.70 -0.88 -4.89
C LEU A 135 10.99 -1.82 -3.72
N ALA A 136 11.83 -1.42 -2.77
CA ALA A 136 12.12 -2.25 -1.62
C ALA A 136 12.17 -1.44 -0.34
N VAL A 137 11.75 -2.04 0.79
CA VAL A 137 11.80 -1.41 2.10
C VAL A 137 12.32 -2.35 3.16
N GLN A 138 13.05 -1.79 4.12
CA GLN A 138 13.47 -2.47 5.34
C GLN A 138 13.56 -1.48 6.49
N ARG A 139 13.15 -1.90 7.69
CA ARG A 139 13.40 -1.17 8.94
C ARG A 139 14.56 -1.80 9.70
N ARG A 140 15.54 -1.00 10.05
CA ARG A 140 16.68 -1.39 10.92
C ARG A 140 16.72 -0.46 12.13
N GLY A 141 16.13 -0.89 13.24
CA GLY A 141 15.99 -0.03 14.42
C GLY A 141 15.12 1.20 14.09
N HIS A 142 15.72 2.38 14.20
CA HIS A 142 15.05 3.65 13.92
C HIS A 142 15.17 4.11 12.44
N ILE A 143 15.95 3.40 11.64
CA ILE A 143 16.20 3.75 10.23
C ILE A 143 15.23 2.95 9.35
N VAL A 144 14.57 3.63 8.43
CA VAL A 144 13.83 3.04 7.33
C VAL A 144 14.64 3.26 6.06
N GLN A 145 15.10 2.17 5.46
CA GLN A 145 15.74 2.17 4.15
C GLN A 145 14.69 1.87 3.10
N PHE A 146 14.57 2.74 2.09
CA PHE A 146 13.74 2.53 0.92
C PHE A 146 14.62 2.62 -0.32
N ASP A 147 14.57 1.59 -1.16
CA ASP A 147 15.38 1.51 -2.36
C ASP A 147 14.48 1.49 -3.60
N ILE A 148 14.85 2.27 -4.60
CA ILE A 148 14.24 2.29 -5.93
C ILE A 148 15.26 1.70 -6.88
N GLY A 149 14.92 0.56 -7.49
CA GLY A 149 15.80 -0.13 -8.44
C GLY A 149 15.85 0.60 -9.80
N ALA A 150 16.78 0.18 -10.65
CA ALA A 150 16.83 0.65 -12.01
C ALA A 150 15.56 0.28 -12.79
N ALA A 151 15.07 1.21 -13.61
CA ALA A 151 13.96 0.96 -14.52
C ALA A 151 14.36 -0.06 -15.60
N ARG A 152 13.43 -0.94 -15.94
CA ARG A 152 13.57 -1.96 -17.01
C ARG A 152 12.46 -1.78 -18.03
N GLY A 153 12.70 -2.26 -19.25
CA GLY A 153 11.80 -2.13 -20.38
C GLY A 153 11.97 -0.81 -21.12
N SER A 154 11.27 -0.68 -22.27
CA SER A 154 11.41 0.47 -23.16
C SER A 154 10.20 1.41 -23.16
N PHE A 155 9.08 1.01 -22.53
CA PHE A 155 7.92 1.89 -22.32
C PHE A 155 8.29 3.08 -21.43
N LYS A 156 7.78 4.24 -21.75
CA LYS A 156 8.02 5.48 -21.00
C LYS A 156 6.71 5.96 -20.38
N PRO A 157 6.41 5.57 -19.13
CA PRO A 157 5.22 6.06 -18.43
C PRO A 157 5.29 7.57 -18.22
N ALA A 158 4.14 8.19 -17.97
CA ALA A 158 4.08 9.60 -17.60
C ALA A 158 4.68 9.87 -16.20
N LEU A 159 4.97 8.83 -15.44
CA LEU A 159 5.49 8.88 -14.08
C LEU A 159 6.82 9.64 -13.99
N LYS A 160 6.87 10.64 -13.10
CA LYS A 160 8.05 11.49 -12.88
C LYS A 160 8.65 11.30 -11.49
N CYS A 161 7.81 10.98 -10.49
CA CYS A 161 8.27 10.84 -9.11
C CYS A 161 7.36 9.93 -8.28
N TYR A 162 7.93 9.43 -7.19
CA TYR A 162 7.22 8.73 -6.12
C TYR A 162 7.06 9.64 -4.91
N LEU A 163 5.88 9.67 -4.31
CA LEU A 163 5.63 10.30 -3.03
C LEU A 163 5.50 9.22 -1.96
N LEU A 164 6.53 9.03 -1.14
CA LEU A 164 6.54 8.00 -0.11
C LEU A 164 5.78 8.46 1.13
N ARG A 165 4.81 7.66 1.55
CA ARG A 165 4.04 7.85 2.78
C ARG A 165 4.41 6.77 3.77
N ILE A 166 5.31 7.07 4.72
CA ILE A 166 5.87 6.09 5.66
C ILE A 166 5.00 5.99 6.91
N HIS A 167 4.48 4.79 7.17
CA HIS A 167 3.66 4.48 8.33
C HIS A 167 4.47 3.92 9.50
N GLY A 168 3.96 4.13 10.73
CA GLY A 168 4.56 3.55 11.95
C GLY A 168 5.94 4.12 12.32
N GLY A 169 6.27 5.33 11.85
CA GLY A 169 7.48 6.04 12.17
C GLY A 169 7.22 7.40 12.81
N THR A 170 8.19 7.94 13.54
CA THR A 170 8.27 9.36 13.88
C THR A 170 8.92 10.12 12.72
N ALA A 171 8.62 11.41 12.59
CA ALA A 171 9.29 12.25 11.60
C ALA A 171 10.82 12.18 11.80
N GLY A 172 11.55 11.90 10.75
CA GLY A 172 12.99 11.75 10.74
C GLY A 172 13.63 12.53 9.60
N LYS A 173 14.94 12.66 9.64
CA LYS A 173 15.73 13.24 8.55
C LYS A 173 15.75 12.24 7.38
N VAL A 174 15.48 12.71 6.18
CA VAL A 174 15.72 11.94 4.95
C VAL A 174 17.16 12.13 4.54
N VAL A 175 17.89 11.05 4.34
CA VAL A 175 19.31 11.07 3.93
C VAL A 175 19.46 10.23 2.67
N GLY A 176 20.03 10.82 1.63
CA GLY A 176 20.34 10.13 0.38
C GLY A 176 19.22 10.25 -0.65
N GLY A 177 19.57 9.97 -1.87
CA GLY A 177 18.77 10.08 -3.08
C GLY A 177 19.42 11.05 -4.04
N ASP A 178 20.29 10.51 -4.88
CA ASP A 178 20.71 11.22 -6.08
C ASP A 178 19.46 11.37 -6.95
N ASP A 179 19.22 12.58 -7.47
CA ASP A 179 18.29 12.89 -8.55
C ASP A 179 16.82 13.23 -8.26
N GLY A 180 16.45 13.64 -7.05
CA GLY A 180 15.17 14.37 -6.85
C GLY A 180 13.87 13.63 -7.23
N ALA A 181 13.94 12.32 -7.48
CA ALA A 181 12.82 11.53 -7.99
C ALA A 181 11.81 11.08 -6.92
N PHE A 182 11.97 11.51 -5.67
CA PHE A 182 11.01 11.16 -4.62
C PHE A 182 10.83 12.26 -3.56
N GLY A 183 9.61 12.35 -3.05
CA GLY A 183 9.28 13.13 -1.87
C GLY A 183 8.94 12.20 -0.71
N VAL A 184 9.20 12.61 0.53
CA VAL A 184 8.79 11.85 1.71
C VAL A 184 7.78 12.63 2.50
N GLN A 185 6.61 12.02 2.74
CA GLN A 185 5.56 12.58 3.56
C GLN A 185 5.31 11.71 4.80
N ARG A 186 5.00 12.35 5.92
CA ARG A 186 4.49 11.61 7.08
C ARG A 186 3.08 11.14 6.78
N ALA A 187 2.81 9.86 6.96
CA ALA A 187 1.44 9.38 6.93
C ALA A 187 0.64 10.02 8.07
N PRO A 188 -0.57 10.55 7.80
CA PRO A 188 -1.46 11.01 8.85
C PRO A 188 -1.77 9.85 9.81
N ARG A 189 -2.05 10.15 11.08
CA ARG A 189 -2.42 9.12 12.08
C ARG A 189 -3.73 8.40 11.73
N ARG A 190 -4.53 9.01 10.85
CA ARG A 190 -5.79 8.48 10.32
C ARG A 190 -5.87 8.85 8.85
N ARG A 191 -6.25 7.93 7.97
CA ARG A 191 -6.52 8.30 6.58
C ARG A 191 -7.75 9.19 6.53
N PRO A 192 -7.73 10.27 5.74
CA PRO A 192 -8.95 11.00 5.43
C PRO A 192 -9.94 10.05 4.74
N ARG A 193 -11.22 10.22 5.00
CA ARG A 193 -12.29 9.45 4.35
C ARG A 193 -12.38 9.84 2.88
N VAL A 194 -12.83 8.90 2.06
CA VAL A 194 -13.27 9.21 0.69
C VAL A 194 -14.33 10.33 0.80
N GLY A 195 -14.05 11.51 0.25
CA GLY A 195 -14.87 12.73 0.39
C GLY A 195 -14.24 13.84 1.24
N GLU A 196 -13.27 13.55 2.13
CA GLU A 196 -12.52 14.59 2.86
C GLU A 196 -11.29 15.09 2.06
N LEU A 197 -10.96 14.41 0.95
CA LEU A 197 -9.78 14.70 0.13
C LEU A 197 -9.90 15.96 -0.75
N GLU A 198 -11.06 16.57 -0.83
CA GLU A 198 -11.25 17.76 -1.68
C GLU A 198 -10.81 19.08 -1.03
N HIS A 199 -10.53 19.12 0.28
CA HIS A 199 -10.25 20.38 0.98
C HIS A 199 -8.81 20.59 1.46
N GLU A 200 -7.92 19.58 1.38
CA GLU A 200 -6.51 19.75 1.74
C GLU A 200 -5.55 19.62 0.54
N ARG A 201 -5.82 20.33 -0.53
CA ARG A 201 -4.80 20.65 -1.53
C ARG A 201 -3.98 21.86 -1.08
N SER A 202 -3.20 21.73 -0.04
CA SER A 202 -2.05 22.61 0.11
C SER A 202 -0.93 22.06 -0.78
N VAL A 203 -0.74 22.73 -1.89
CA VAL A 203 0.40 22.62 -2.78
C VAL A 203 1.66 22.84 -1.94
N LEU A 204 2.37 21.76 -1.63
CA LEU A 204 3.75 21.88 -1.15
C LEU A 204 4.64 21.90 -2.38
N GLU A 205 5.20 23.07 -2.66
CA GLU A 205 6.30 23.22 -3.59
C GLU A 205 7.48 22.33 -3.18
N PRO A 206 8.31 21.88 -4.14
CA PRO A 206 9.46 21.03 -3.83
C PRO A 206 10.47 21.82 -3.01
N HIS A 207 10.51 21.58 -1.72
CA HIS A 207 11.53 22.17 -0.86
C HIS A 207 12.88 21.50 -1.11
N ARG A 208 13.78 22.26 -1.73
CA ARG A 208 15.22 22.01 -1.67
C ARG A 208 15.63 21.89 -0.21
N VAL A 209 16.20 20.75 0.15
CA VAL A 209 16.93 20.61 1.41
C VAL A 209 18.23 21.39 1.26
N VAL A 210 18.32 22.52 1.94
CA VAL A 210 19.58 23.27 2.09
C VAL A 210 20.24 22.75 3.37
N GLU A 211 21.43 22.23 3.24
CA GLU A 211 22.29 21.94 4.39
C GLU A 211 22.82 23.23 5.03
N PRO A 212 23.09 23.19 6.34
CA PRO A 212 24.10 24.06 6.92
C PRO A 212 25.51 23.44 6.82
#